data_75f655ed11456523c64f0e7c4aed5b98
#
_entry.id   75f655ed11456523c64f0e7c4aed5b98
#
_cell.length_a   1.000
_cell.length_b   1.000
_cell.length_c   1.000
_cell.angle_alpha   90.00
_cell.angle_beta   90.00
_cell.angle_gamma   90.00
#
_symmetry.space_group_name_H-M   'P 1'
#
loop_
_entity.id
_entity.type
_entity.pdbx_description
1 polymer ?
#
loop_
_entity_poly.entity_id
_entity_poly.type
_entity_poly.pdbx_seq_one_letter_code
_entity_poly.pdbx_strand_id
1 'polypeptide(L)' 'MAAIYARWVRNGDMTLENVPERWREQVRAALEGGE' A
#
# COMPACT_ATOMS: atom_id res chain seq x y z
N MET A 1 3.00 -7.34 -6.02
CA MET A 1 2.61 -7.68 -4.66
C MET A 1 2.08 -6.49 -3.88
N ALA A 2 1.16 -5.79 -4.48
CA ALA A 2 0.60 -4.60 -3.84
C ALA A 2 -0.14 -4.94 -2.55
N ALA A 3 -0.69 -6.14 -2.46
CA ALA A 3 -1.47 -6.51 -1.29
C ALA A 3 -0.64 -6.50 -0.01
N ILE A 4 0.61 -6.95 -0.10
CA ILE A 4 1.44 -7.00 1.09
C ILE A 4 1.87 -5.60 1.52
N TYR A 5 2.16 -4.74 0.55
CA TYR A 5 2.47 -3.35 0.85
C TYR A 5 1.28 -2.65 1.50
N ALA A 6 0.10 -2.88 0.95
CA ALA A 6 -1.11 -2.26 1.50
C ALA A 6 -1.33 -2.70 2.95
N ARG A 7 -1.05 -3.95 3.23
CA ARG A 7 -1.18 -4.47 4.58
C ARG A 7 -0.23 -3.77 5.53
N TRP A 8 1.03 -3.60 5.10
CA TRP A 8 2.02 -2.94 5.94
C TRP A 8 1.67 -1.48 6.17
N VAL A 9 1.20 -0.81 5.12
CA VAL A 9 0.80 0.58 5.26
C VAL A 9 -0.38 0.70 6.23
N ARG A 10 -1.34 -0.18 6.10
CA ARG A 10 -2.52 -0.16 6.96
C ARG A 10 -2.14 -0.38 8.42
N ASN A 11 -1.19 -1.27 8.66
CA ASN A 11 -0.75 -1.57 10.02
C ASN A 11 0.20 -0.53 10.59
N GLY A 12 0.65 0.39 9.75
CA GLY A 12 1.60 1.40 10.21
C GLY A 12 3.04 0.96 10.16
N ASP A 13 3.30 -0.19 9.55
CA ASP A 13 4.68 -0.71 9.45
C ASP A 13 5.46 0.02 8.38
N MET A 14 4.79 0.67 7.45
CA MET A 14 5.44 1.48 6.45
C MET A 14 4.47 2.55 5.97
N THR A 15 5.00 3.56 5.29
CA THR A 15 4.18 4.63 4.75
C THR A 15 4.03 4.45 3.26
N LEU A 16 3.00 5.08 2.71
CA LEU A 16 2.78 5.01 1.28
C LEU A 16 3.98 5.56 0.50
N GLU A 17 4.65 6.55 1.07
CA GLU A 17 5.83 7.13 0.43
C GLU A 17 6.98 6.14 0.31
N ASN A 18 7.03 5.17 1.21
CA ASN A 18 8.06 4.15 1.17
C ASN A 18 7.77 3.05 0.16
N VAL A 19 6.56 3.01 -0.37
CA VAL A 19 6.21 2.04 -1.39
C VAL A 19 6.85 2.45 -2.71
N PRO A 20 7.50 1.53 -3.44
CA PRO A 20 8.06 1.87 -4.75
C PRO A 20 7.01 2.51 -5.63
N GLU A 21 7.44 3.49 -6.41
CA GLU A 21 6.50 4.28 -7.20
C GLU A 21 5.65 3.41 -8.12
N ARG A 22 6.25 2.36 -8.66
CA ARG A 22 5.52 1.47 -9.57
C ARG A 22 4.35 0.78 -8.89
N TRP A 23 4.43 0.58 -7.59
CA TRP A 23 3.40 -0.11 -6.82
C TRP A 23 2.48 0.83 -6.08
N ARG A 24 2.86 2.09 -5.99
CA ARG A 24 2.15 3.05 -5.13
C ARG A 24 0.68 3.20 -5.53
N GLU A 25 0.42 3.28 -6.84
CA GLU A 25 -0.95 3.41 -7.29
C GLU A 25 -1.79 2.20 -6.91
N GLN A 26 -1.22 1.02 -7.06
CA GLN A 26 -1.95 -0.19 -6.72
C GLN A 26 -2.20 -0.29 -5.23
N VAL A 27 -1.22 0.11 -4.43
CA VAL A 27 -1.37 0.09 -2.99
C VAL A 27 -2.45 1.08 -2.57
N ARG A 28 -2.41 2.27 -3.14
CA ARG A 28 -3.41 3.28 -2.82
C ARG A 28 -4.81 2.79 -3.17
N ALA A 29 -4.94 2.17 -4.34
CA ALA A 29 -6.23 1.65 -4.76
C ALA A 29 -6.72 0.54 -3.82
N ALA A 30 -5.80 -0.31 -3.39
CA ALA A 30 -6.15 -1.38 -2.47
C ALA A 30 -6.62 -0.83 -1.13
N LEU A 31 -5.97 0.22 -0.65
CA LEU A 31 -6.37 0.83 0.61
C LEU A 31 -7.74 1.47 0.50
N GLU A 32 -7.98 2.15 -0.61
CA GLU A 32 -9.27 2.80 -0.83
C GLU A 32 -10.38 1.77 -1.04
N GLY A 33 -10.02 0.61 -1.53
CA GLY A 33 -10.99 -0.44 -1.75
C GLY A 33 -11.47 -1.11 -0.48
N GLY A 34 -10.86 -0.78 0.65
CA GLY A 34 -11.32 -1.30 1.92
C GLY A 34 -10.86 -2.71 2.22
N GLU A 35 -9.82 -3.15 1.58
CA GLU A 35 -9.30 -4.48 1.82
C GLU A 35 -8.23 -4.51 2.91
#